data_63bb4a73f6616d4209a98d15b7302d55
#
_entry.id   63bb4a73f6616d4209a98d15b7302d55
#
_cell.length_a   1.000
_cell.length_b   1.000
_cell.length_c   1.000
_cell.angle_alpha   90.00
_cell.angle_beta   90.00
_cell.angle_gamma   90.00
#
_symmetry.space_group_name_H-M   'P 1'
#
loop_
_entity.id
_entity.type
_entity.pdbx_description
1 polymer ?
#
loop_
_entity_poly.entity_id
_entity_poly.type
_entity_poly.pdbx_seq_one_letter_code
_entity_poly.pdbx_strand_id
1 'polypeptide(L)'
;MTARFETREEVLVVTSTATNATREAIEPVGSNDPTPSKEVLLDLHRRMVRIRQFETEAGRLMEGGKLPGFLHLYVGQEAVAAGAMSNLRDTDQISSTHRGHGHAVAKGAQFRQMFAELFGRVDGYCKGRGGSMHINDLSIGMLGANGIVGGGIPIAVGAAFAAKYRGEDTVAIPFFGDGASNIGAFHEAANMAGILNLPVVFVCENNGYAEFTALRDHMKLENVADRAPAYGFPSEICDGMDAIAVRAAVGRAVERARHGGGPTLVEAKT
;
A
#
# COMPACT_ATOMS: atom_id res chain seq x y z
N MET A 1 25.99 56.62 15.38
CA MET A 1 26.04 55.89 14.09
C MET A 1 25.14 54.67 14.20
N THR A 2 23.83 54.89 13.92
CA THR A 2 22.74 53.95 14.12
C THR A 2 22.36 53.43 12.73
N ALA A 3 22.66 52.17 12.43
CA ALA A 3 22.26 51.49 11.19
C ALA A 3 20.81 51.02 11.35
N ARG A 4 19.90 51.52 10.52
CA ARG A 4 18.56 51.01 10.33
C ARG A 4 18.63 49.85 9.35
N PHE A 5 18.14 48.68 9.77
CA PHE A 5 17.82 47.57 8.87
C PHE A 5 16.38 47.74 8.38
N GLU A 6 16.20 48.01 7.11
CA GLU A 6 14.91 47.91 6.42
C GLU A 6 14.71 46.44 6.01
N THR A 7 13.70 45.79 6.60
CA THR A 7 13.21 44.49 6.17
C THR A 7 12.23 44.74 5.03
N ARG A 8 12.59 44.34 3.81
CA ARG A 8 11.64 44.13 2.69
C ARG A 8 11.01 42.78 2.83
N GLU A 9 9.74 42.73 3.19
CA GLU A 9 8.87 41.59 2.97
C GLU A 9 8.49 41.53 1.48
N GLU A 10 9.15 40.66 0.70
CA GLU A 10 8.65 40.27 -0.61
C GLU A 10 7.64 39.13 -0.40
N VAL A 11 6.35 39.50 -0.47
CA VAL A 11 5.25 38.56 -0.53
C VAL A 11 5.29 37.88 -1.93
N LEU A 12 5.75 36.64 -2.00
CA LEU A 12 5.65 35.81 -3.20
C LEU A 12 4.18 35.44 -3.39
N VAL A 13 3.48 36.15 -4.26
CA VAL A 13 2.14 35.79 -4.72
C VAL A 13 2.31 34.68 -5.75
N VAL A 14 2.17 33.43 -5.33
CA VAL A 14 2.08 32.29 -6.24
C VAL A 14 0.68 32.29 -6.86
N THR A 15 0.55 32.86 -8.04
CA THR A 15 -0.65 32.70 -8.86
C THR A 15 -0.65 31.27 -9.43
N SER A 16 -1.48 30.41 -8.82
CA SER A 16 -1.77 29.10 -9.34
C SER A 16 -2.60 29.23 -10.64
N THR A 17 -1.94 29.18 -11.79
CA THR A 17 -2.62 28.81 -13.03
C THR A 17 -2.79 27.29 -13.03
N ALA A 18 -3.94 26.83 -12.55
CA ALA A 18 -4.37 25.47 -12.75
C ALA A 18 -4.58 25.24 -14.25
N THR A 19 -3.55 24.76 -14.94
CA THR A 19 -3.73 24.12 -16.23
C THR A 19 -4.49 22.83 -15.98
N ASN A 20 -5.72 22.74 -16.54
CA ASN A 20 -6.44 21.49 -16.68
C ASN A 20 -5.57 20.53 -17.52
N ALA A 21 -4.70 19.77 -16.84
CA ALA A 21 -4.13 18.58 -17.43
C ALA A 21 -5.31 17.61 -17.62
N THR A 22 -5.73 17.47 -18.87
CA THR A 22 -6.61 16.38 -19.29
C THR A 22 -6.01 15.10 -18.74
N ARG A 23 -6.76 14.40 -17.88
CA ARG A 23 -6.47 13.02 -17.51
C ARG A 23 -6.38 12.24 -18.82
N GLU A 24 -5.17 11.93 -19.28
CA GLU A 24 -5.02 10.90 -20.28
C GLU A 24 -5.62 9.64 -19.68
N ALA A 25 -6.61 9.09 -20.36
CA ALA A 25 -7.26 7.87 -19.94
C ALA A 25 -6.16 6.80 -19.82
N ILE A 26 -5.98 6.25 -18.61
CA ILE A 26 -5.16 5.05 -18.41
C ILE A 26 -5.79 4.01 -19.34
N GLU A 27 -5.06 3.55 -20.35
CA GLU A 27 -5.54 2.50 -21.23
C GLU A 27 -5.98 1.32 -20.35
N PRO A 28 -7.22 0.81 -20.50
CA PRO A 28 -7.67 -0.30 -19.68
C PRO A 28 -6.72 -1.48 -19.90
N VAL A 29 -6.20 -2.02 -18.81
CA VAL A 29 -5.38 -3.23 -18.79
C VAL A 29 -6.00 -4.26 -19.70
N GLY A 30 -5.20 -4.80 -20.60
CA GLY A 30 -5.52 -5.56 -21.79
C GLY A 30 -6.85 -6.32 -21.77
N SER A 31 -7.64 -6.12 -22.79
CA SER A 31 -8.95 -6.71 -23.04
C SER A 31 -9.01 -8.26 -23.06
N ASN A 32 -7.99 -8.96 -22.56
CA ASN A 32 -7.85 -10.40 -22.57
C ASN A 32 -7.99 -11.06 -21.19
N ASP A 33 -8.14 -10.29 -20.09
CA ASP A 33 -8.38 -10.90 -18.79
C ASP A 33 -9.82 -11.45 -18.73
N PRO A 34 -10.03 -12.70 -18.30
CA PRO A 34 -11.37 -13.26 -18.21
C PRO A 34 -12.19 -12.48 -17.19
N THR A 35 -13.43 -12.14 -17.55
CA THR A 35 -14.38 -11.52 -16.62
C THR A 35 -14.48 -12.37 -15.35
N PRO A 36 -14.26 -11.80 -14.14
CA PRO A 36 -14.35 -12.54 -12.91
C PRO A 36 -15.75 -13.15 -12.71
N SER A 37 -15.82 -14.32 -12.06
CA SER A 37 -17.10 -14.94 -11.72
C SER A 37 -17.90 -14.05 -10.76
N LYS A 38 -19.22 -14.28 -10.70
CA LYS A 38 -20.11 -13.58 -9.77
C LYS A 38 -19.63 -13.69 -8.32
N GLU A 39 -19.13 -14.83 -7.92
CA GLU A 39 -18.62 -15.11 -6.56
C GLU A 39 -17.41 -14.22 -6.25
N VAL A 40 -16.49 -14.08 -7.20
CA VAL A 40 -15.33 -13.21 -7.08
C VAL A 40 -15.75 -11.74 -6.98
N LEU A 41 -16.69 -11.30 -7.83
CA LEU A 41 -17.20 -9.92 -7.78
C LEU A 41 -17.89 -9.61 -6.44
N LEU A 42 -18.66 -10.56 -5.91
CA LEU A 42 -19.28 -10.41 -4.59
C LEU A 42 -18.25 -10.40 -3.46
N ASP A 43 -17.16 -11.17 -3.56
CA ASP A 43 -16.10 -11.14 -2.56
C ASP A 43 -15.34 -9.79 -2.58
N LEU A 44 -14.97 -9.31 -3.76
CA LEU A 44 -14.34 -7.98 -3.91
C LEU A 44 -15.23 -6.88 -3.31
N HIS A 45 -16.51 -6.87 -3.69
CA HIS A 45 -17.46 -5.90 -3.16
C HIS A 45 -17.60 -6.00 -1.63
N ARG A 46 -17.72 -7.21 -1.08
CA ARG A 46 -17.80 -7.42 0.38
C ARG A 46 -16.56 -6.91 1.10
N ARG A 47 -15.35 -7.16 0.57
CA ARG A 47 -14.10 -6.65 1.14
C ARG A 47 -14.09 -5.13 1.16
N MET A 48 -14.39 -4.47 0.04
CA MET A 48 -14.43 -3.01 -0.05
C MET A 48 -15.44 -2.40 0.93
N VAL A 49 -16.66 -2.96 1.01
CA VAL A 49 -17.69 -2.48 1.95
C VAL A 49 -17.25 -2.65 3.40
N ARG A 50 -16.64 -3.79 3.75
CA ARG A 50 -16.11 -4.02 5.10
C ARG A 50 -15.02 -3.02 5.47
N ILE A 51 -14.09 -2.74 4.57
CA ILE A 51 -13.05 -1.73 4.78
C ILE A 51 -13.71 -0.37 5.01
N ARG A 52 -14.60 0.07 4.10
CA ARG A 52 -15.28 1.36 4.21
C ARG A 52 -16.05 1.50 5.52
N GLN A 53 -16.78 0.47 5.95
CA GLN A 53 -17.52 0.48 7.21
C GLN A 53 -16.59 0.61 8.41
N PHE A 54 -15.49 -0.14 8.44
CA PHE A 54 -14.51 -0.04 9.52
C PHE A 54 -13.92 1.37 9.60
N GLU A 55 -13.46 1.91 8.47
CA GLU A 55 -12.82 3.23 8.41
C GLU A 55 -13.79 4.36 8.75
N THR A 56 -15.02 4.29 8.27
CA THR A 56 -16.06 5.28 8.58
C THR A 56 -16.33 5.33 10.07
N GLU A 57 -16.47 4.17 10.73
CA GLU A 57 -16.70 4.12 12.17
C GLU A 57 -15.46 4.55 12.97
N ALA A 58 -14.26 4.16 12.54
CA ALA A 58 -13.01 4.59 13.17
C ALA A 58 -12.84 6.13 13.08
N GLY A 59 -13.14 6.71 11.91
CA GLY A 59 -13.13 8.17 11.71
C GLY A 59 -14.13 8.88 12.63
N ARG A 60 -15.38 8.38 12.69
CA ARG A 60 -16.42 8.94 13.57
C ARG A 60 -16.04 8.89 15.05
N LEU A 61 -15.37 7.81 15.48
CA LEU A 61 -14.90 7.67 16.86
C LEU A 61 -13.74 8.61 17.17
N MET A 62 -12.84 8.83 16.21
CA MET A 62 -11.73 9.77 16.32
C MET A 62 -12.24 11.22 16.41
N GLU A 63 -13.12 11.64 15.51
CA GLU A 63 -13.76 12.97 15.52
C GLU A 63 -14.51 13.22 16.82
N GLY A 64 -15.14 12.19 17.38
CA GLY A 64 -15.80 12.24 18.69
C GLY A 64 -14.86 12.20 19.88
N GLY A 65 -13.53 12.24 19.69
CA GLY A 65 -12.53 12.23 20.76
C GLY A 65 -12.48 10.93 21.57
N LYS A 66 -12.99 9.83 21.02
CA LYS A 66 -13.07 8.55 21.72
C LYS A 66 -11.84 7.65 21.51
N LEU A 67 -11.08 7.88 20.45
CA LEU A 67 -9.85 7.15 20.15
C LEU A 67 -8.63 7.98 20.53
N PRO A 68 -7.62 7.40 21.21
CA PRO A 68 -6.35 8.06 21.46
C PRO A 68 -5.43 8.03 20.23
N GLY A 69 -4.48 8.96 20.17
CA GLY A 69 -3.41 8.96 19.17
C GLY A 69 -3.83 9.53 17.82
N PHE A 70 -3.24 8.99 16.76
CA PHE A 70 -3.47 9.41 15.38
C PHE A 70 -4.14 8.30 14.58
N LEU A 71 -4.97 8.71 13.61
CA LEU A 71 -5.68 7.80 12.72
C LEU A 71 -5.42 8.22 11.28
N HIS A 72 -5.00 7.26 10.46
CA HIS A 72 -4.87 7.43 9.02
C HIS A 72 -5.83 6.50 8.31
N LEU A 73 -6.91 7.06 7.79
CA LEU A 73 -7.98 6.29 7.14
C LEU A 73 -7.53 5.78 5.76
N TYR A 74 -7.98 4.59 5.42
CA TYR A 74 -7.76 3.94 4.12
C TYR A 74 -8.87 4.24 3.10
N VAL A 75 -9.77 5.15 3.44
CA VAL A 75 -10.90 5.55 2.58
C VAL A 75 -10.39 6.04 1.22
N GLY A 76 -10.95 5.47 0.15
CA GLY A 76 -10.58 5.78 -1.23
C GLY A 76 -9.61 4.77 -1.88
N GLN A 77 -8.99 3.88 -1.10
CA GLN A 77 -8.03 2.88 -1.62
C GLN A 77 -8.53 1.43 -1.46
N GLU A 78 -9.80 1.23 -1.09
CA GLU A 78 -10.39 -0.08 -0.79
C GLU A 78 -10.23 -1.08 -1.93
N ALA A 79 -10.26 -0.60 -3.18
CA ALA A 79 -10.12 -1.43 -4.36
C ALA A 79 -8.73 -2.07 -4.45
N VAL A 80 -7.68 -1.38 -4.03
CA VAL A 80 -6.31 -1.94 -4.00
C VAL A 80 -6.22 -3.09 -3.03
N ALA A 81 -6.65 -2.89 -1.78
CA ALA A 81 -6.62 -3.96 -0.78
C ALA A 81 -7.49 -5.16 -1.19
N ALA A 82 -8.74 -4.91 -1.64
CA ALA A 82 -9.66 -5.96 -2.04
C ALA A 82 -9.13 -6.76 -3.24
N GLY A 83 -8.69 -6.07 -4.30
CA GLY A 83 -8.15 -6.69 -5.51
C GLY A 83 -6.91 -7.52 -5.23
N ALA A 84 -5.95 -6.96 -4.50
CA ALA A 84 -4.71 -7.65 -4.16
C ALA A 84 -4.96 -8.90 -3.31
N MET A 85 -5.70 -8.76 -2.20
CA MET A 85 -5.96 -9.87 -1.26
C MET A 85 -6.79 -11.01 -1.87
N SER A 86 -7.58 -10.74 -2.92
CA SER A 86 -8.36 -11.79 -3.59
C SER A 86 -7.51 -12.83 -4.34
N ASN A 87 -6.22 -12.58 -4.52
CA ASN A 87 -5.25 -13.49 -5.14
C ASN A 87 -4.42 -14.27 -4.13
N LEU A 88 -4.52 -13.93 -2.84
CA LEU A 88 -3.63 -14.47 -1.81
C LEU A 88 -4.24 -15.67 -1.11
N ARG A 89 -3.39 -16.62 -0.77
CA ARG A 89 -3.66 -17.71 0.15
C ARG A 89 -3.48 -17.26 1.59
N ASP A 90 -3.95 -18.05 2.53
CA ASP A 90 -3.76 -17.76 3.97
C ASP A 90 -2.27 -17.78 4.36
N THR A 91 -1.46 -18.60 3.68
CA THR A 91 -0.01 -18.72 3.86
C THR A 91 0.78 -17.55 3.31
N ASP A 92 0.24 -16.78 2.35
CA ASP A 92 0.92 -15.62 1.78
C ASP A 92 0.99 -14.48 2.79
N GLN A 93 2.08 -13.74 2.74
CA GLN A 93 2.42 -12.75 3.75
C GLN A 93 2.34 -11.33 3.20
N ILE A 94 1.91 -10.40 4.03
CA ILE A 94 1.86 -8.98 3.66
C ILE A 94 2.51 -8.11 4.74
N SER A 95 3.14 -7.03 4.32
CA SER A 95 3.45 -5.89 5.18
C SER A 95 2.71 -4.66 4.69
N SER A 96 2.42 -3.74 5.60
CA SER A 96 1.57 -2.60 5.30
C SER A 96 2.16 -1.29 5.79
N THR A 97 1.43 -0.21 5.55
CA THR A 97 1.82 1.18 5.84
C THR A 97 1.13 1.71 7.10
N HIS A 98 1.28 3.00 7.36
CA HIS A 98 0.53 3.75 8.38
C HIS A 98 -1.00 3.73 8.14
N ARG A 99 -1.47 3.40 6.91
CA ARG A 99 -2.90 3.20 6.54
C ARG A 99 -3.26 1.71 6.51
N GLY A 100 -2.78 0.94 7.50
CA GLY A 100 -2.82 -0.53 7.48
C GLY A 100 -4.18 -1.17 7.68
N HIS A 101 -5.23 -0.42 8.04
CA HIS A 101 -6.55 -0.98 8.36
C HIS A 101 -7.17 -1.71 7.18
N GLY A 102 -7.16 -1.09 5.98
CA GLY A 102 -7.73 -1.69 4.78
C GLY A 102 -7.08 -3.02 4.45
N HIS A 103 -5.75 -3.09 4.50
CA HIS A 103 -5.00 -4.33 4.27
C HIS A 103 -5.32 -5.40 5.32
N ALA A 104 -5.35 -5.02 6.61
CA ALA A 104 -5.70 -5.94 7.69
C ALA A 104 -7.11 -6.52 7.53
N VAL A 105 -8.12 -5.66 7.27
CA VAL A 105 -9.51 -6.08 7.03
C VAL A 105 -9.62 -7.00 5.83
N ALA A 106 -8.97 -6.64 4.71
CA ALA A 106 -9.00 -7.43 3.49
C ALA A 106 -8.29 -8.79 3.65
N LYS A 107 -7.25 -8.87 4.50
CA LYS A 107 -6.53 -10.12 4.82
C LYS A 107 -7.30 -11.01 5.81
N GLY A 108 -8.34 -10.48 6.50
CA GLY A 108 -9.20 -11.27 7.37
C GLY A 108 -9.21 -10.85 8.84
N ALA A 109 -8.55 -9.76 9.20
CA ALA A 109 -8.54 -9.25 10.56
C ALA A 109 -9.96 -8.97 11.08
N GLN A 110 -10.17 -9.23 12.38
CA GLN A 110 -11.46 -9.10 13.02
C GLN A 110 -11.67 -7.71 13.59
N PHE A 111 -12.79 -7.08 13.30
CA PHE A 111 -13.13 -5.72 13.75
C PHE A 111 -13.03 -5.56 15.26
N ARG A 112 -13.45 -6.59 16.02
CA ARG A 112 -13.39 -6.54 17.48
C ARG A 112 -11.97 -6.32 17.98
N GLN A 113 -11.00 -7.09 17.50
CA GLN A 113 -9.60 -6.97 17.90
C GLN A 113 -8.98 -5.68 17.35
N MET A 114 -9.34 -5.27 16.13
CA MET A 114 -8.88 -4.00 15.56
C MET A 114 -9.36 -2.81 16.40
N PHE A 115 -10.65 -2.72 16.71
CA PHE A 115 -11.16 -1.66 17.59
C PHE A 115 -10.60 -1.74 19.01
N ALA A 116 -10.43 -2.96 19.55
CA ALA A 116 -9.75 -3.12 20.86
C ALA A 116 -8.35 -2.52 20.84
N GLU A 117 -7.59 -2.71 19.74
CA GLU A 117 -6.28 -2.09 19.56
C GLU A 117 -6.36 -0.57 19.51
N LEU A 118 -7.28 -0.02 18.72
CA LEU A 118 -7.48 1.44 18.60
C LEU A 118 -7.87 2.08 19.96
N PHE A 119 -8.62 1.37 20.79
CA PHE A 119 -8.99 1.80 22.14
C PHE A 119 -7.92 1.53 23.22
N GLY A 120 -6.73 1.03 22.84
CA GLY A 120 -5.66 0.71 23.76
C GLY A 120 -5.98 -0.45 24.72
N ARG A 121 -6.78 -1.43 24.29
CA ARG A 121 -7.21 -2.57 25.10
C ARG A 121 -6.31 -3.79 24.90
N VAL A 122 -6.17 -4.58 25.97
CA VAL A 122 -5.34 -5.80 25.97
C VAL A 122 -5.82 -6.87 24.99
N ASP A 123 -7.10 -6.86 24.63
CA ASP A 123 -7.69 -7.76 23.65
C ASP A 123 -7.40 -7.36 22.17
N GLY A 124 -6.69 -6.24 21.96
CA GLY A 124 -6.23 -5.81 20.65
C GLY A 124 -5.07 -6.65 20.12
N TYR A 125 -4.84 -6.63 18.83
CA TYR A 125 -3.80 -7.42 18.14
C TYR A 125 -2.39 -7.20 18.69
N CYS A 126 -2.08 -5.97 19.10
CA CYS A 126 -0.81 -5.62 19.74
C CYS A 126 -0.99 -5.33 21.25
N LYS A 127 -2.02 -5.89 21.88
CA LYS A 127 -2.36 -5.69 23.30
C LYS A 127 -2.60 -4.23 23.65
N GLY A 128 -3.12 -3.45 22.69
CA GLY A 128 -3.42 -2.04 22.83
C GLY A 128 -2.19 -1.12 22.84
N ARG A 129 -1.02 -1.59 22.41
CA ARG A 129 0.25 -0.83 22.44
C ARG A 129 0.66 -0.27 21.07
N GLY A 130 0.15 -0.86 19.99
CA GLY A 130 0.50 -0.47 18.63
C GLY A 130 -0.37 0.65 18.09
N GLY A 131 -1.64 0.65 18.43
CA GLY A 131 -2.62 1.59 17.89
C GLY A 131 -2.86 1.40 16.39
N SER A 132 -3.36 2.45 15.73
CA SER A 132 -3.77 2.45 14.32
C SER A 132 -2.67 1.97 13.35
N MET A 133 -1.45 2.45 13.52
CA MET A 133 -0.37 2.27 12.53
C MET A 133 0.45 0.99 12.71
N HIS A 134 0.12 0.12 13.68
CA HIS A 134 0.98 -1.04 14.00
C HIS A 134 0.20 -2.34 14.19
N ILE A 135 -1.01 -2.43 13.61
CA ILE A 135 -1.79 -3.68 13.66
C ILE A 135 -1.01 -4.77 12.94
N ASN A 136 -0.84 -5.91 13.62
CA ASN A 136 -0.26 -7.11 13.05
C ASN A 136 -1.05 -8.35 13.48
N ASP A 137 -1.05 -9.37 12.64
CA ASP A 137 -1.61 -10.69 12.95
C ASP A 137 -0.89 -11.74 12.11
N LEU A 138 0.10 -12.36 12.70
CA LEU A 138 0.90 -13.39 12.02
C LEU A 138 0.08 -14.63 11.67
N SER A 139 -1.04 -14.87 12.36
CA SER A 139 -1.89 -16.04 12.11
C SER A 139 -2.59 -15.98 10.74
N ILE A 140 -2.78 -14.78 10.21
CA ILE A 140 -3.34 -14.55 8.87
C ILE A 140 -2.28 -14.06 7.87
N GLY A 141 -0.99 -14.12 8.21
CA GLY A 141 0.10 -13.65 7.35
C GLY A 141 0.27 -12.13 7.30
N MET A 142 -0.34 -11.36 8.22
CA MET A 142 -0.11 -9.92 8.35
C MET A 142 1.14 -9.66 9.19
N LEU A 143 2.29 -9.39 8.56
CA LEU A 143 3.56 -9.12 9.22
C LEU A 143 3.57 -7.82 10.01
N GLY A 144 2.68 -6.91 9.68
CA GLY A 144 2.41 -5.69 10.39
C GLY A 144 2.20 -4.46 9.52
N ALA A 145 1.39 -3.55 10.02
CA ALA A 145 1.37 -2.16 9.62
C ALA A 145 2.59 -1.45 10.22
N ASN A 146 3.08 -0.38 9.59
CA ASN A 146 4.30 0.29 10.03
C ASN A 146 4.19 1.80 9.85
N GLY A 147 4.39 2.55 10.93
CA GLY A 147 4.48 4.01 10.90
C GLY A 147 5.79 4.54 10.30
N ILE A 148 6.84 3.70 10.21
CA ILE A 148 8.08 4.07 9.52
C ILE A 148 7.86 3.92 8.01
N VAL A 149 7.93 5.03 7.30
CA VAL A 149 7.71 5.06 5.85
C VAL A 149 8.65 4.06 5.15
N GLY A 150 8.06 3.13 4.39
CA GLY A 150 8.79 2.08 3.67
C GLY A 150 9.42 0.99 4.54
N GLY A 151 9.34 1.07 5.87
CA GLY A 151 9.94 0.08 6.78
C GLY A 151 9.38 -1.35 6.62
N GLY A 152 8.15 -1.48 6.10
CA GLY A 152 7.56 -2.79 5.79
C GLY A 152 8.19 -3.50 4.59
N ILE A 153 8.83 -2.76 3.66
CA ILE A 153 9.36 -3.31 2.41
C ILE A 153 10.46 -4.36 2.69
N PRO A 154 11.55 -4.05 3.40
CA PRO A 154 12.58 -5.03 3.69
C PRO A 154 12.08 -6.18 4.57
N ILE A 155 11.05 -5.97 5.42
CA ILE A 155 10.44 -7.02 6.22
C ILE A 155 9.79 -8.07 5.30
N ALA A 156 8.99 -7.64 4.32
CA ALA A 156 8.36 -8.56 3.36
C ALA A 156 9.40 -9.26 2.47
N VAL A 157 10.45 -8.56 2.04
CA VAL A 157 11.57 -9.17 1.29
C VAL A 157 12.28 -10.23 2.12
N GLY A 158 12.50 -9.99 3.42
CA GLY A 158 13.02 -10.99 4.35
C GLY A 158 12.11 -12.21 4.51
N ALA A 159 10.79 -12.00 4.55
CA ALA A 159 9.81 -13.06 4.60
C ALA A 159 9.83 -13.92 3.32
N ALA A 160 9.89 -13.29 2.15
CA ALA A 160 10.04 -13.99 0.87
C ALA A 160 11.36 -14.76 0.76
N PHE A 161 12.46 -14.19 1.29
CA PHE A 161 13.74 -14.89 1.39
C PHE A 161 13.61 -16.16 2.23
N ALA A 162 12.98 -16.05 3.41
CA ALA A 162 12.77 -17.19 4.29
C ALA A 162 11.91 -18.28 3.63
N ALA A 163 10.81 -17.90 2.94
CA ALA A 163 9.97 -18.83 2.19
C ALA A 163 10.77 -19.56 1.11
N LYS A 164 11.51 -18.83 0.28
CA LYS A 164 12.36 -19.42 -0.75
C LYS A 164 13.42 -20.36 -0.17
N TYR A 165 14.09 -19.93 0.93
CA TYR A 165 15.11 -20.76 1.58
C TYR A 165 14.54 -22.08 2.13
N ARG A 166 13.29 -22.07 2.61
CA ARG A 166 12.59 -23.26 3.11
C ARG A 166 11.94 -24.11 2.02
N GLY A 167 11.94 -23.65 0.77
CA GLY A 167 11.24 -24.33 -0.33
C GLY A 167 9.71 -24.22 -0.24
N GLU A 168 9.20 -23.18 0.41
CA GLU A 168 7.77 -22.88 0.52
C GLU A 168 7.31 -22.08 -0.71
N ASP A 169 6.04 -22.27 -1.13
CA ASP A 169 5.44 -21.54 -2.25
C ASP A 169 4.73 -20.23 -1.84
N THR A 170 5.10 -19.71 -0.66
CA THR A 170 4.60 -18.46 -0.09
C THR A 170 5.09 -17.24 -0.87
N VAL A 171 4.18 -16.32 -1.17
CA VAL A 171 4.49 -15.00 -1.76
C VAL A 171 4.38 -13.95 -0.69
N ALA A 172 5.28 -12.95 -0.73
CA ALA A 172 5.23 -11.80 0.17
C ALA A 172 4.88 -10.52 -0.59
N ILE A 173 3.96 -9.72 -0.04
CA ILE A 173 3.54 -8.44 -0.64
C ILE A 173 3.79 -7.29 0.34
N PRO A 174 4.79 -6.44 0.10
CA PRO A 174 4.87 -5.14 0.73
C PRO A 174 3.93 -4.15 0.03
N PHE A 175 3.03 -3.53 0.79
CA PHE A 175 2.29 -2.34 0.37
C PHE A 175 3.05 -1.09 0.79
N PHE A 176 3.09 -0.08 -0.08
CA PHE A 176 3.77 1.18 0.19
C PHE A 176 3.22 2.30 -0.70
N GLY A 177 3.31 3.56 -0.24
CA GLY A 177 2.93 4.72 -1.04
C GLY A 177 4.04 5.18 -1.98
N ASP A 178 3.70 6.02 -2.95
CA ASP A 178 4.63 6.63 -3.91
C ASP A 178 5.81 7.34 -3.22
N GLY A 179 5.56 8.08 -2.13
CA GLY A 179 6.62 8.72 -1.34
C GLY A 179 7.64 7.74 -0.77
N ALA A 180 7.20 6.54 -0.37
CA ALA A 180 8.08 5.51 0.16
C ALA A 180 9.05 4.94 -0.89
N SER A 181 8.76 5.09 -2.18
CA SER A 181 9.66 4.64 -3.25
C SER A 181 10.98 5.42 -3.32
N ASN A 182 11.10 6.55 -2.60
CA ASN A 182 12.29 7.39 -2.59
C ASN A 182 13.29 7.07 -1.46
N ILE A 183 12.92 6.21 -0.50
CA ILE A 183 13.81 5.86 0.61
C ILE A 183 14.84 4.80 0.23
N GLY A 184 16.00 4.81 0.88
CA GLY A 184 17.07 3.83 0.64
C GLY A 184 16.59 2.38 0.79
N ALA A 185 15.78 2.11 1.83
CA ALA A 185 15.27 0.77 2.10
C ALA A 185 14.45 0.15 0.95
N PHE A 186 13.71 0.96 0.17
CA PHE A 186 13.04 0.48 -1.04
C PHE A 186 14.07 -0.01 -2.07
N HIS A 187 15.08 0.82 -2.37
CA HIS A 187 16.08 0.50 -3.39
C HIS A 187 16.91 -0.72 -3.03
N GLU A 188 17.34 -0.82 -1.77
CA GLU A 188 18.12 -1.94 -1.25
C GLU A 188 17.30 -3.24 -1.28
N ALA A 189 16.05 -3.20 -0.83
CA ALA A 189 15.14 -4.34 -0.80
C ALA A 189 14.77 -4.80 -2.22
N ALA A 190 14.48 -3.87 -3.14
CA ALA A 190 14.18 -4.17 -4.54
C ALA A 190 15.38 -4.83 -5.24
N ASN A 191 16.58 -4.29 -5.05
CA ASN A 191 17.81 -4.87 -5.59
C ASN A 191 18.06 -6.29 -5.04
N MET A 192 17.91 -6.50 -3.73
CA MET A 192 18.04 -7.81 -3.10
C MET A 192 17.02 -8.81 -3.65
N ALA A 193 15.75 -8.38 -3.80
CA ALA A 193 14.70 -9.22 -4.35
C ALA A 193 14.99 -9.64 -5.79
N GLY A 194 15.49 -8.71 -6.63
CA GLY A 194 15.90 -8.99 -8.01
C GLY A 194 17.06 -9.98 -8.10
N ILE A 195 18.18 -9.70 -7.41
CA ILE A 195 19.37 -10.55 -7.41
C ILE A 195 19.05 -11.99 -6.95
N LEU A 196 18.25 -12.13 -5.90
CA LEU A 196 17.90 -13.42 -5.32
C LEU A 196 16.67 -14.06 -5.96
N ASN A 197 16.05 -13.41 -6.94
CA ASN A 197 14.83 -13.88 -7.61
C ASN A 197 13.73 -14.30 -6.60
N LEU A 198 13.43 -13.41 -5.64
CA LEU A 198 12.52 -13.71 -4.54
C LEU A 198 11.04 -13.64 -4.94
N PRO A 199 10.16 -14.44 -4.31
CA PRO A 199 8.72 -14.41 -4.55
C PRO A 199 8.07 -13.18 -3.86
N VAL A 200 8.35 -11.99 -4.40
CA VAL A 200 7.83 -10.70 -3.88
C VAL A 200 7.00 -9.99 -4.94
N VAL A 201 5.86 -9.46 -4.53
CA VAL A 201 5.08 -8.52 -5.35
C VAL A 201 5.06 -7.18 -4.64
N PHE A 202 5.82 -6.22 -5.12
CA PHE A 202 5.82 -4.84 -4.61
C PHE A 202 4.54 -4.14 -5.08
N VAL A 203 3.64 -3.77 -4.17
CA VAL A 203 2.40 -3.04 -4.51
C VAL A 203 2.51 -1.61 -4.03
N CYS A 204 2.63 -0.70 -5.00
CA CYS A 204 2.68 0.74 -4.76
C CYS A 204 1.27 1.34 -4.87
N GLU A 205 0.78 1.94 -3.80
CA GLU A 205 -0.44 2.74 -3.77
C GLU A 205 -0.08 4.19 -4.10
N ASN A 206 -0.10 4.52 -5.39
CA ASN A 206 0.25 5.87 -5.84
C ASN A 206 -0.99 6.76 -5.79
N ASN A 207 -1.11 7.53 -4.70
CA ASN A 207 -2.16 8.52 -4.51
C ASN A 207 -1.71 9.94 -4.90
N GLY A 208 -0.52 10.10 -5.48
CA GLY A 208 0.02 11.36 -5.97
C GLY A 208 0.62 12.26 -4.90
N TYR A 209 0.70 11.80 -3.64
CA TYR A 209 1.18 12.62 -2.52
C TYR A 209 2.02 11.83 -1.53
N ALA A 210 3.19 12.38 -1.19
CA ALA A 210 3.97 12.00 -0.02
C ALA A 210 3.61 12.97 1.11
N GLU A 211 2.66 12.62 1.96
CA GLU A 211 2.00 13.47 2.94
C GLU A 211 1.38 14.71 2.27
N PHE A 212 2.03 15.88 2.32
CA PHE A 212 1.59 17.12 1.67
C PHE A 212 2.38 17.47 0.41
N THR A 213 3.40 16.68 0.05
CA THR A 213 4.26 16.91 -1.11
C THR A 213 3.71 16.18 -2.32
N ALA A 214 3.36 16.90 -3.38
CA ALA A 214 2.85 16.30 -4.60
C ALA A 214 3.94 15.44 -5.31
N LEU A 215 3.52 14.38 -6.00
CA LEU A 215 4.41 13.43 -6.69
C LEU A 215 5.46 14.15 -7.57
N ARG A 216 5.03 15.14 -8.37
CA ARG A 216 5.91 15.92 -9.25
C ARG A 216 7.02 16.69 -8.53
N ASP A 217 6.83 16.96 -7.23
CA ASP A 217 7.75 17.77 -6.41
C ASP A 217 8.76 16.88 -5.65
N HIS A 218 8.49 15.56 -5.53
CA HIS A 218 9.39 14.64 -4.84
C HIS A 218 9.96 13.52 -5.71
N MET A 219 9.43 13.33 -6.94
CA MET A 219 9.92 12.30 -7.86
C MET A 219 10.01 12.85 -9.29
N LYS A 220 11.14 12.55 -9.97
CA LYS A 220 11.35 13.00 -11.35
C LYS A 220 10.65 12.11 -12.37
N LEU A 221 10.51 10.81 -12.05
CA LEU A 221 9.81 9.85 -12.91
C LEU A 221 8.29 10.09 -12.82
N GLU A 222 7.59 9.85 -13.90
CA GLU A 222 6.13 9.95 -13.95
C GLU A 222 5.46 8.81 -13.20
N ASN A 223 6.06 7.61 -13.27
CA ASN A 223 5.56 6.42 -12.61
C ASN A 223 6.60 5.81 -11.67
N VAL A 224 6.16 5.29 -10.55
CA VAL A 224 7.00 4.48 -9.66
C VAL A 224 7.42 3.18 -10.35
N ALA A 225 6.54 2.63 -11.19
CA ALA A 225 6.76 1.42 -12.00
C ALA A 225 8.02 1.51 -12.88
N ASP A 226 8.39 2.72 -13.34
CA ASP A 226 9.56 2.96 -14.19
C ASP A 226 10.89 2.66 -13.46
N ARG A 227 10.87 2.43 -12.15
CA ARG A 227 12.05 2.03 -11.37
C ARG A 227 12.39 0.53 -11.49
N ALA A 228 11.41 -0.32 -11.76
CA ALA A 228 11.57 -1.77 -11.73
C ALA A 228 12.65 -2.31 -12.69
N PRO A 229 12.78 -1.80 -13.93
CA PRO A 229 13.83 -2.24 -14.84
C PRO A 229 15.25 -2.08 -14.28
N ALA A 230 15.49 -1.06 -13.42
CA ALA A 230 16.79 -0.85 -12.79
C ALA A 230 17.20 -1.99 -11.85
N TYR A 231 16.26 -2.80 -11.39
CA TYR A 231 16.50 -3.97 -10.52
C TYR A 231 16.34 -5.30 -11.28
N GLY A 232 16.09 -5.27 -12.59
CA GLY A 232 16.02 -6.44 -13.43
C GLY A 232 14.70 -7.23 -13.38
N PHE A 233 13.59 -6.62 -12.94
CA PHE A 233 12.29 -7.26 -12.92
C PHE A 233 11.19 -6.40 -13.55
N PRO A 234 10.05 -7.00 -13.96
CA PRO A 234 8.98 -6.30 -14.64
C PRO A 234 8.15 -5.43 -13.69
N SER A 235 7.42 -4.49 -14.29
CA SER A 235 6.39 -3.71 -13.62
C SER A 235 5.09 -3.69 -14.41
N GLU A 236 4.02 -3.32 -13.71
CA GLU A 236 2.69 -3.14 -14.27
C GLU A 236 1.99 -1.96 -13.59
N ILE A 237 1.26 -1.15 -14.36
CA ILE A 237 0.46 -0.04 -13.84
C ILE A 237 -1.02 -0.41 -14.02
N CYS A 238 -1.83 -0.17 -12.99
CA CYS A 238 -3.27 -0.39 -13.07
C CYS A 238 -4.06 0.76 -12.43
N ASP A 239 -5.35 0.84 -12.77
CA ASP A 239 -6.30 1.70 -12.08
C ASP A 239 -6.54 1.15 -10.68
N GLY A 240 -6.01 1.83 -9.66
CA GLY A 240 -6.16 1.49 -8.25
C GLY A 240 -7.56 1.73 -7.70
N MET A 241 -8.45 2.40 -8.47
CA MET A 241 -9.85 2.59 -8.12
C MET A 241 -10.75 1.45 -8.64
N ASP A 242 -10.22 0.58 -9.53
CA ASP A 242 -10.90 -0.60 -10.04
C ASP A 242 -10.34 -1.89 -9.40
N ALA A 243 -11.13 -2.52 -8.54
CA ALA A 243 -10.75 -3.75 -7.86
C ALA A 243 -10.51 -4.93 -8.84
N ILE A 244 -11.14 -4.92 -10.01
CA ILE A 244 -10.95 -5.95 -11.04
C ILE A 244 -9.59 -5.75 -11.72
N ALA A 245 -9.24 -4.52 -12.06
CA ALA A 245 -7.95 -4.19 -12.64
C ALA A 245 -6.80 -4.51 -11.68
N VAL A 246 -6.93 -4.12 -10.40
CA VAL A 246 -5.95 -4.47 -9.36
C VAL A 246 -5.82 -5.98 -9.19
N ARG A 247 -6.96 -6.70 -9.14
CA ARG A 247 -6.96 -8.16 -9.04
C ARG A 247 -6.19 -8.80 -10.19
N ALA A 248 -6.42 -8.34 -11.41
CA ALA A 248 -5.76 -8.87 -12.60
C ALA A 248 -4.24 -8.64 -12.56
N ALA A 249 -3.80 -7.39 -12.31
CA ALA A 249 -2.39 -7.03 -12.25
C ALA A 249 -1.65 -7.77 -11.13
N VAL A 250 -2.18 -7.74 -9.90
CA VAL A 250 -1.58 -8.44 -8.77
C VAL A 250 -1.63 -9.95 -8.97
N GLY A 251 -2.70 -10.49 -9.57
CA GLY A 251 -2.82 -11.91 -9.88
C GLY A 251 -1.70 -12.41 -10.78
N ARG A 252 -1.41 -11.71 -11.89
CA ARG A 252 -0.27 -12.05 -12.79
C ARG A 252 1.06 -11.99 -12.05
N ALA A 253 1.25 -10.97 -11.22
CA ALA A 253 2.47 -10.82 -10.44
C ALA A 253 2.65 -11.93 -9.39
N VAL A 254 1.58 -12.32 -8.69
CA VAL A 254 1.58 -13.44 -7.72
C VAL A 254 1.87 -14.77 -8.41
N GLU A 255 1.22 -15.05 -9.53
CA GLU A 255 1.48 -16.28 -10.32
C GLU A 255 2.94 -16.32 -10.78
N ARG A 256 3.46 -15.23 -11.32
CA ARG A 256 4.86 -15.14 -11.70
C ARG A 256 5.79 -15.42 -10.52
N ALA A 257 5.57 -14.77 -9.38
CA ALA A 257 6.40 -14.93 -8.18
C ALA A 257 6.36 -16.37 -7.65
N ARG A 258 5.19 -16.97 -7.58
CA ARG A 258 4.94 -18.32 -7.08
C ARG A 258 5.61 -19.40 -7.94
N HIS A 259 5.66 -19.19 -9.25
CA HIS A 259 6.32 -20.10 -10.18
C HIS A 259 7.82 -19.79 -10.41
N GLY A 260 8.45 -19.03 -9.50
CA GLY A 260 9.88 -18.78 -9.55
C GLY A 260 10.31 -17.73 -10.59
N GLY A 261 9.36 -16.98 -11.16
CA GLY A 261 9.64 -15.89 -12.11
C GLY A 261 10.22 -14.63 -11.45
N GLY A 262 10.33 -14.61 -10.13
CA GLY A 262 10.91 -13.51 -9.37
C GLY A 262 9.93 -12.35 -9.11
N PRO A 263 10.44 -11.20 -8.63
CA PRO A 263 9.61 -10.08 -8.20
C PRO A 263 8.92 -9.36 -9.36
N THR A 264 7.87 -8.62 -9.02
CA THR A 264 7.17 -7.67 -9.91
C THR A 264 6.80 -6.42 -9.09
N LEU A 265 6.85 -5.25 -9.71
CA LEU A 265 6.31 -4.01 -9.16
C LEU A 265 4.95 -3.72 -9.80
N VAL A 266 3.90 -3.68 -9.00
CA VAL A 266 2.57 -3.24 -9.42
C VAL A 266 2.31 -1.85 -8.86
N GLU A 267 2.06 -0.89 -9.72
CA GLU A 267 1.68 0.46 -9.35
C GLU A 267 0.17 0.64 -9.55
N ALA A 268 -0.56 0.77 -8.46
CA ALA A 268 -1.99 1.06 -8.45
C ALA A 268 -2.19 2.57 -8.26
N LYS A 269 -2.70 3.25 -9.28
CA LYS A 269 -2.98 4.69 -9.24
C LYS A 269 -4.35 4.95 -8.61
N THR A 270 -4.38 5.70 -7.50
CA THR A 270 -5.58 5.96 -6.70
C THR A 270 -5.92 7.44 -6.56
#